data_c8612fd93334a90fa6c7356587f92a38
#
_entry.id   c8612fd93334a90fa6c7356587f92a38
#
_cell.length_a   1.000
_cell.length_b   1.000
_cell.length_c   1.000
_cell.angle_alpha   90.00
_cell.angle_beta   90.00
_cell.angle_gamma   90.00
#
_symmetry.space_group_name_H-M   'P 1'
#
loop_
_entity.id
_entity.type
_entity.pdbx_description
1 polymer ?
#
loop_
_entity_poly.entity_id
_entity_poly.type
_entity_poly.pdbx_seq_one_letter_code
_entity_poly.pdbx_strand_id
1 'polypeptide(L)'
;HRYSSAASDVYKRQERILPHLQGLLEAQAIRVPTVNVSAMDLTVSLKRSATSEQINQALRDSAKELPPNVLGVSDELLASCDYNHDPRSAVVDSNQTRVAPNNLVKLLVWFDNEWAYANRMLDVAQLMSHQ
;
A
#
# COMPACT_ATOMS: atom_id res chain seq x y z
N HIS A 1 0.79 28.65 1.96
CA HIS A 1 0.74 27.31 1.34
C HIS A 1 1.38 26.33 2.31
N ARG A 2 0.57 25.64 3.10
CA ARG A 2 1.04 24.47 3.86
C ARG A 2 0.96 23.27 2.91
N TYR A 3 2.04 23.02 2.20
CA TYR A 3 2.25 21.67 1.66
C TYR A 3 2.25 20.72 2.84
N SER A 4 1.48 19.64 2.73
CA SER A 4 1.42 18.64 3.77
C SER A 4 2.84 18.10 4.03
N SER A 5 3.48 18.55 5.09
CA SER A 5 4.76 18.01 5.57
C SER A 5 4.69 16.50 5.83
N ALA A 6 3.49 15.98 6.04
CA ALA A 6 3.26 14.57 6.32
C ALA A 6 3.77 13.63 5.22
N ALA A 7 3.57 13.94 3.94
CA ALA A 7 4.02 13.05 2.86
C ALA A 7 5.54 13.03 2.71
N SER A 8 6.21 14.19 2.84
CA SER A 8 7.68 14.25 2.76
C SER A 8 8.35 13.63 3.99
N ASP A 9 7.71 13.71 5.16
CA ASP A 9 8.23 13.11 6.39
C ASP A 9 8.04 11.58 6.39
N VAL A 10 6.93 11.08 5.89
CA VAL A 10 6.68 9.62 5.72
C VAL A 10 7.69 9.02 4.75
N TYR A 11 7.94 9.66 3.62
CA TYR A 11 8.91 9.26 2.63
C TYR A 11 10.33 9.15 3.20
N LYS A 12 10.81 10.18 3.90
CA LYS A 12 12.13 10.16 4.55
C LYS A 12 12.26 9.11 5.66
N ARG A 13 11.15 8.76 6.31
CA ARG A 13 11.13 7.72 7.36
C ARG A 13 11.18 6.31 6.78
N GLN A 14 10.59 6.08 5.61
CA GLN A 14 10.65 4.78 4.93
C GLN A 14 12.08 4.36 4.61
N GLU A 15 12.96 5.27 4.23
CA GLU A 15 14.38 4.99 4.00
C GLU A 15 15.11 4.48 5.26
N ARG A 16 14.65 4.87 6.46
CA ARG A 16 15.20 4.35 7.74
C ARG A 16 14.78 2.92 8.02
N ILE A 17 13.57 2.55 7.61
CA ILE A 17 13.00 1.20 7.80
C ILE A 17 13.49 0.26 6.70
N LEU A 18 13.66 0.77 5.49
CA LEU A 18 14.08 0.04 4.30
C LEU A 18 15.37 0.67 3.71
N PRO A 19 16.53 0.51 4.37
CA PRO A 19 17.77 1.19 3.95
C PRO A 19 18.21 0.86 2.52
N HIS A 20 17.83 -0.32 2.02
CA HIS A 20 18.13 -0.75 0.65
C HIS A 20 17.34 0.02 -0.43
N LEU A 21 16.33 0.80 -0.04
CA LEU A 21 15.56 1.67 -0.93
C LEU A 21 15.97 3.15 -0.81
N GLN A 22 17.03 3.45 -0.08
CA GLN A 22 17.50 4.81 0.09
C GLN A 22 17.85 5.45 -1.26
N GLY A 23 17.27 6.63 -1.52
CA GLY A 23 17.45 7.36 -2.78
C GLY A 23 16.72 6.75 -3.98
N LEU A 24 15.92 5.70 -3.80
CA LEU A 24 15.14 5.05 -4.85
C LEU A 24 13.63 5.36 -4.75
N LEU A 25 13.21 6.06 -3.69
CA LEU A 25 11.81 6.38 -3.44
C LEU A 25 11.57 7.87 -3.63
N GLU A 26 10.52 8.20 -4.34
CA GLU A 26 9.94 9.54 -4.35
C GLU A 26 8.44 9.45 -4.10
N ALA A 27 7.88 10.42 -3.37
CA ALA A 27 6.46 10.44 -3.06
C ALA A 27 5.89 11.85 -3.08
N GLN A 28 4.67 11.95 -3.58
CA GLN A 28 3.89 13.17 -3.58
C GLN A 28 2.50 12.88 -3.02
N ALA A 29 1.98 13.75 -2.17
CA ALA A 29 0.61 13.66 -1.68
C ALA A 29 -0.30 14.64 -2.42
N ILE A 30 -1.46 14.14 -2.83
CA ILE A 30 -2.56 14.95 -3.39
C ILE A 30 -3.72 14.86 -2.42
N ARG A 31 -4.15 16.01 -1.90
CA ARG A 31 -5.32 16.09 -1.03
C ARG A 31 -6.56 16.29 -1.88
N VAL A 32 -7.55 15.43 -1.70
CA VAL A 32 -8.83 15.47 -2.41
C VAL A 32 -10.00 15.59 -1.41
N PRO A 33 -11.13 16.18 -1.78
CA PRO A 33 -12.27 16.39 -0.89
C PRO A 33 -13.10 15.10 -0.73
N THR A 34 -12.51 14.06 -0.17
CA THR A 34 -13.18 12.82 0.22
C THR A 34 -13.32 12.73 1.73
N VAL A 35 -14.35 12.02 2.19
CA VAL A 35 -14.61 11.87 3.63
C VAL A 35 -13.56 10.99 4.29
N ASN A 36 -13.26 9.84 3.69
CA ASN A 36 -12.30 8.87 4.20
C ASN A 36 -11.72 8.04 3.05
N VAL A 37 -10.79 7.15 3.38
CA VAL A 37 -10.03 6.27 2.48
C VAL A 37 -9.01 7.03 1.63
N SER A 38 -7.85 6.45 1.53
CA SER A 38 -6.74 6.94 0.71
C SER A 38 -6.41 5.93 -0.38
N ALA A 39 -5.89 6.43 -1.48
CA ALA A 39 -5.33 5.59 -2.53
C ALA A 39 -3.85 5.92 -2.74
N MET A 40 -3.05 4.89 -2.92
CA MET A 40 -1.66 5.02 -3.36
C MET A 40 -1.58 4.59 -4.83
N ASP A 41 -1.17 5.50 -5.69
CA ASP A 41 -0.80 5.21 -7.08
C ASP A 41 0.70 4.92 -7.09
N LEU A 42 1.06 3.64 -7.06
CA LEU A 42 2.43 3.19 -6.94
C LEU A 42 2.98 2.82 -8.32
N THR A 43 4.10 3.42 -8.69
CA THR A 43 4.85 3.08 -9.90
C THR A 43 6.20 2.49 -9.52
N VAL A 44 6.49 1.31 -10.02
CA VAL A 44 7.71 0.55 -9.70
C VAL A 44 8.41 0.11 -10.96
N SER A 45 9.73 0.30 -11.03
CA SER A 45 10.58 -0.27 -12.07
C SER A 45 11.13 -1.62 -11.61
N LEU A 46 10.78 -2.68 -12.31
CA LEU A 46 11.25 -4.03 -11.97
C LEU A 46 12.60 -4.35 -12.64
N LYS A 47 13.41 -5.15 -11.96
CA LYS A 47 14.68 -5.67 -12.52
C LYS A 47 14.46 -6.73 -13.60
N ARG A 48 13.31 -7.39 -13.60
CA ARG A 48 12.94 -8.45 -14.55
C ARG A 48 11.53 -8.18 -15.07
N SER A 49 11.28 -8.58 -16.32
CA SER A 49 9.93 -8.50 -16.89
C SER A 49 8.97 -9.44 -16.16
N ALA A 50 7.75 -8.98 -16.00
CA ALA A 50 6.64 -9.76 -15.47
C ALA A 50 5.34 -9.35 -16.14
N THR A 51 4.35 -10.23 -16.18
CA THR A 51 2.99 -9.88 -16.60
C THR A 51 2.17 -9.37 -15.41
N SER A 52 1.03 -8.72 -15.69
CA SER A 52 0.11 -8.28 -14.63
C SER A 52 -0.38 -9.46 -13.78
N GLU A 53 -0.64 -10.60 -14.39
CA GLU A 53 -1.07 -11.83 -13.71
C GLU A 53 0.01 -12.35 -12.75
N GLN A 54 1.27 -12.35 -13.21
CA GLN A 54 2.41 -12.78 -12.37
C GLN A 54 2.60 -11.86 -11.16
N ILE A 55 2.42 -10.55 -11.36
CA ILE A 55 2.49 -9.57 -10.28
C ILE A 55 1.34 -9.77 -9.30
N ASN A 56 0.10 -9.86 -9.78
CA ASN A 56 -1.06 -10.09 -8.94
C ASN A 56 -0.95 -11.41 -8.17
N GLN A 57 -0.43 -12.46 -8.79
CA GLN A 57 -0.20 -13.73 -8.12
C GLN A 57 0.86 -13.61 -7.02
N ALA A 58 1.98 -12.95 -7.29
CA ALA A 58 3.03 -12.71 -6.29
C ALA A 58 2.51 -11.93 -5.08
N LEU A 59 1.63 -10.93 -5.32
CA LEU A 59 1.00 -10.16 -4.26
C LEU A 59 0.03 -11.01 -3.42
N ARG A 60 -0.76 -11.90 -4.06
CA ARG A 60 -1.63 -12.83 -3.34
C ARG A 60 -0.83 -13.83 -2.49
N ASP A 61 0.28 -14.32 -3.00
CA ASP A 61 1.14 -15.25 -2.27
C ASP A 61 1.81 -14.56 -1.09
N SER A 62 2.34 -13.35 -1.28
CA SER A 62 2.87 -12.53 -0.20
C SER A 62 1.81 -12.21 0.87
N ALA A 63 0.56 -11.97 0.47
CA ALA A 63 -0.53 -11.72 1.41
C ALA A 63 -0.83 -12.92 2.32
N LYS A 64 -0.58 -14.15 1.86
CA LYS A 64 -0.73 -15.37 2.68
C LYS A 64 0.42 -15.56 3.68
N GLU A 65 1.61 -15.07 3.34
CA GLU A 65 2.80 -15.17 4.18
C GLU A 65 2.86 -14.09 5.27
N LEU A 66 2.22 -12.96 5.04
CA LEU A 66 2.14 -11.85 5.99
C LEU A 66 1.13 -12.14 7.10
N PRO A 67 1.25 -11.48 8.26
CA PRO A 67 0.22 -11.54 9.29
C PRO A 67 -1.16 -11.15 8.72
N PRO A 68 -2.25 -11.70 9.27
CA PRO A 68 -3.61 -11.36 8.83
C PRO A 68 -3.85 -9.84 8.78
N ASN A 69 -4.61 -9.39 7.83
CA ASN A 69 -4.99 -7.98 7.67
C ASN A 69 -3.83 -7.00 7.42
N VAL A 70 -2.66 -7.45 7.00
CA VAL A 70 -1.60 -6.54 6.55
C VAL A 70 -1.77 -6.19 5.08
N LEU A 71 -1.86 -7.19 4.22
CA LEU A 71 -2.01 -7.02 2.77
C LEU A 71 -3.23 -7.78 2.27
N GLY A 72 -3.99 -7.18 1.38
CA GLY A 72 -5.05 -7.81 0.61
C GLY A 72 -4.92 -7.55 -0.88
N VAL A 73 -5.53 -8.40 -1.68
CA VAL A 73 -5.70 -8.20 -3.12
C VAL A 73 -7.17 -8.39 -3.43
N SER A 74 -7.78 -7.41 -4.09
CA SER A 74 -9.18 -7.45 -4.51
C SER A 74 -9.28 -7.60 -6.02
N ASP A 75 -10.16 -8.50 -6.46
CA ASP A 75 -10.54 -8.67 -7.85
C ASP A 75 -11.92 -8.04 -8.14
N GLU A 76 -12.54 -7.45 -7.13
CA GLU A 76 -13.85 -6.82 -7.24
C GLU A 76 -13.74 -5.38 -7.76
N LEU A 77 -14.75 -4.94 -8.50
CA LEU A 77 -14.84 -3.56 -8.98
C LEU A 77 -15.43 -2.67 -7.87
N LEU A 78 -14.58 -2.26 -6.95
CA LEU A 78 -14.92 -1.48 -5.78
C LEU A 78 -14.54 -0.01 -5.95
N ALA A 79 -15.24 0.86 -5.22
CA ALA A 79 -14.93 2.29 -5.09
C ALA A 79 -14.30 2.59 -3.72
N SER A 80 -13.77 3.78 -3.54
CA SER A 80 -13.13 4.20 -2.28
C SER A 80 -14.00 3.96 -1.04
N CYS A 81 -15.31 4.21 -1.13
CA CYS A 81 -16.23 4.04 0.00
C CYS A 81 -16.34 2.58 0.49
N ASP A 82 -16.08 1.61 -0.36
CA ASP A 82 -16.18 0.18 -0.02
C ASP A 82 -15.01 -0.27 0.88
N TYR A 83 -13.92 0.49 0.88
CA TYR A 83 -12.75 0.25 1.72
C TYR A 83 -12.80 0.99 3.06
N ASN A 84 -13.89 1.70 3.34
CA ASN A 84 -14.06 2.38 4.63
C ASN A 84 -14.16 1.35 5.76
N HIS A 85 -13.35 1.53 6.80
CA HIS A 85 -13.17 0.60 7.91
C HIS A 85 -12.63 -0.79 7.49
N ASP A 86 -11.93 -0.88 6.37
CA ASP A 86 -11.17 -2.09 6.04
C ASP A 86 -9.97 -2.21 7.01
N PRO A 87 -9.85 -3.33 7.74
CA PRO A 87 -8.77 -3.50 8.73
C PRO A 87 -7.40 -3.75 8.09
N ARG A 88 -7.35 -4.02 6.79
CA ARG A 88 -6.09 -4.26 6.07
C ARG A 88 -5.30 -2.98 5.90
N SER A 89 -3.98 -3.07 6.08
CA SER A 89 -3.10 -1.92 5.93
C SER A 89 -2.95 -1.47 4.47
N ALA A 90 -3.15 -2.39 3.54
CA ALA A 90 -3.11 -2.13 2.11
C ALA A 90 -3.96 -3.16 1.36
N VAL A 91 -4.76 -2.72 0.40
CA VAL A 91 -5.53 -3.58 -0.51
C VAL A 91 -5.21 -3.21 -1.94
N VAL A 92 -4.53 -4.11 -2.64
CA VAL A 92 -4.21 -3.90 -4.06
C VAL A 92 -5.45 -4.19 -4.91
N ASP A 93 -5.82 -3.25 -5.75
CA ASP A 93 -6.83 -3.44 -6.80
C ASP A 93 -6.18 -4.14 -7.99
N SER A 94 -6.38 -5.45 -8.10
CA SER A 94 -5.77 -6.27 -9.16
C SER A 94 -6.24 -5.89 -10.55
N ASN A 95 -7.45 -5.33 -10.68
CA ASN A 95 -8.00 -4.85 -11.95
C ASN A 95 -7.28 -3.61 -12.47
N GLN A 96 -6.57 -2.88 -11.60
CA GLN A 96 -5.80 -1.69 -11.94
C GLN A 96 -4.30 -1.96 -12.09
N THR A 97 -3.84 -3.20 -11.94
CA THR A 97 -2.44 -3.56 -12.21
C THR A 97 -2.14 -3.37 -13.69
N ARG A 98 -1.14 -2.56 -13.99
CA ARG A 98 -0.68 -2.29 -15.35
C ARG A 98 0.81 -2.54 -15.46
N VAL A 99 1.21 -3.12 -16.58
CA VAL A 99 2.62 -3.34 -16.92
C VAL A 99 2.89 -2.65 -18.25
N ALA A 100 3.80 -1.72 -18.23
CA ALA A 100 4.26 -1.01 -19.41
C ALA A 100 5.56 -1.64 -19.96
N PRO A 101 5.94 -1.35 -21.21
CA PRO A 101 7.28 -1.64 -21.71
C PRO A 101 8.35 -1.13 -20.73
N ASN A 102 9.53 -1.73 -20.74
CA ASN A 102 10.63 -1.40 -19.83
C ASN A 102 10.43 -1.80 -18.37
N ASN A 103 9.57 -2.79 -18.09
CA ASN A 103 9.34 -3.36 -16.76
C ASN A 103 8.77 -2.34 -15.76
N LEU A 104 8.08 -1.32 -16.24
CA LEU A 104 7.41 -0.36 -15.38
C LEU A 104 6.03 -0.92 -15.00
N VAL A 105 5.81 -1.06 -13.70
CA VAL A 105 4.57 -1.58 -13.12
C VAL A 105 3.85 -0.46 -12.41
N LYS A 106 2.55 -0.40 -12.60
CA LYS A 106 1.65 0.51 -11.91
C LYS A 106 0.65 -0.29 -11.10
N LEU A 107 0.52 0.04 -9.82
CA LEU A 107 -0.42 -0.56 -8.88
C LEU A 107 -1.28 0.52 -8.26
N LEU A 108 -2.57 0.24 -8.10
CA LEU A 108 -3.47 1.03 -7.28
C LEU A 108 -3.71 0.30 -5.96
N VAL A 109 -3.46 0.98 -4.85
CA VAL A 109 -3.57 0.41 -3.51
C VAL A 109 -4.50 1.27 -2.68
N TRP A 110 -5.55 0.66 -2.11
CA TRP A 110 -6.51 1.31 -1.24
C TRP A 110 -6.19 1.06 0.23
N PHE A 111 -6.50 2.01 1.09
CA PHE A 111 -6.35 1.85 2.55
C PHE A 111 -7.15 2.92 3.30
N ASP A 112 -7.76 2.49 4.41
CA ASP A 112 -8.25 3.38 5.44
C ASP A 112 -7.12 3.60 6.45
N ASN A 113 -6.41 4.71 6.32
CA ASN A 113 -5.17 4.94 7.09
C ASN A 113 -5.42 4.98 8.61
N GLU A 114 -6.54 5.51 9.07
CA GLU A 114 -6.85 5.64 10.49
C GLU A 114 -7.30 4.29 11.06
N TRP A 115 -8.21 3.62 10.40
CA TRP A 115 -8.75 2.34 10.86
C TRP A 115 -7.70 1.22 10.80
N ALA A 116 -6.97 1.11 9.69
CA ALA A 116 -5.92 0.12 9.55
C ALA A 116 -4.79 0.35 10.58
N TYR A 117 -4.40 1.59 10.83
CA TYR A 117 -3.40 1.91 11.86
C TYR A 117 -3.87 1.51 13.27
N ALA A 118 -5.13 1.80 13.62
CA ALA A 118 -5.69 1.39 14.90
C ALA A 118 -5.67 -0.15 15.08
N ASN A 119 -5.99 -0.90 14.01
CA ASN A 119 -5.89 -2.36 14.03
C ASN A 119 -4.45 -2.83 14.22
N ARG A 120 -3.46 -2.22 13.55
CA ARG A 120 -2.03 -2.55 13.76
C ARG A 120 -1.55 -2.26 15.18
N MET A 121 -2.05 -1.19 15.81
CA MET A 121 -1.75 -0.93 17.22
C MET A 121 -2.28 -2.04 18.14
N LEU A 122 -3.48 -2.56 17.88
CA LEU A 122 -4.04 -3.67 18.63
C LEU A 122 -3.24 -4.97 18.43
N ASP A 123 -2.81 -5.25 17.19
CA ASP A 123 -1.97 -6.42 16.92
C ASP A 123 -0.63 -6.36 17.68
N VAL A 124 0.00 -5.19 17.72
CA VAL A 124 1.25 -4.99 18.49
C VAL A 124 1.00 -5.14 19.99
N ALA A 125 -0.08 -4.57 20.51
CA ALA A 125 -0.44 -4.71 21.93
C ALA A 125 -0.69 -6.18 22.30
N GLN A 126 -1.37 -6.92 21.44
CA GLN A 126 -1.58 -8.36 21.61
C GLN A 126 -0.26 -9.14 21.60
N LEU A 127 0.64 -8.84 20.66
CA LEU A 127 1.95 -9.47 20.61
C LEU A 127 2.76 -9.22 21.88
N MET A 128 2.73 -7.99 22.41
CA MET A 128 3.42 -7.63 23.66
C MET A 128 2.84 -8.31 24.89
N SER A 129 1.53 -8.63 24.89
CA SER A 129 0.87 -9.29 26.02
C SER A 129 1.19 -10.79 26.11
N HIS A 130 1.75 -11.38 25.07
CA HIS A 130 2.12 -12.80 25.01
C HIS A 130 3.62 -13.05 25.26
N GLN A 131 4.38 -12.00 25.54
CA GLN A 131 5.78 -12.06 25.97
C GLN A 131 5.90 -12.01 27.49
#